data_744d1d6df7acc15f76878fe502f9fc69
#
_entry.id   744d1d6df7acc15f76878fe502f9fc69
#
_cell.length_a   1.000
_cell.length_b   1.000
_cell.length_c   1.000
_cell.angle_alpha   90.00
_cell.angle_beta   90.00
_cell.angle_gamma   90.00
#
_symmetry.space_group_name_H-M   'P 1'
#
loop_
_entity.id
_entity.type
_entity.pdbx_description
1 polymer ?
#
loop_
_entity_poly.entity_id
_entity_poly.type
_entity_poly.pdbx_seq_one_letter_code
_entity_poly.pdbx_strand_id
1 'polypeptide(L)'
;MFEYLGTVLVDIDPGFDVLRYLTVRTIGGTVTALLLTIFLGPKLISWLQRMQFKQFGVERGPESHKEKSGTPTMGGLLIISSLLISSLLWADLGNRYIWVCLFITLGFTVIGFLDDFLKIKYKDSKGISGRLKLLSQTIVSVTAVSFLYFTAEDSAEISLILLFNKDWIFEMSMLSFILFGSFVIVGSSNAVNLTDGLDGLAILPTILIGGGLGLIAYAMGNQLIAEYLFIPHLKIAGELIVFCGALIGSGIGFLWYNSYPAEVFMGDVGSLTLGAILGVLAVILRHEIVYAIMAGVFIAETLSVMIQVTSYRFRQKRVFLMAPIHHHFELKGWPEPKIIVRFWIITLVLILVALATLKLR
;
A
#
# COMPACT_ATOMS: atom_id res chain seq x y z
N MET A 1 -1.74 -19.36 -11.15
CA MET A 1 -1.94 -20.84 -11.10
C MET A 1 -3.34 -21.23 -11.56
N PHE A 2 -4.41 -20.72 -10.98
CA PHE A 2 -5.79 -21.06 -11.39
C PHE A 2 -6.13 -20.65 -12.82
N GLU A 3 -5.59 -19.55 -13.32
CA GLU A 3 -5.70 -19.16 -14.72
C GLU A 3 -5.13 -20.25 -15.66
N TYR A 4 -3.91 -20.74 -15.36
CA TYR A 4 -3.31 -21.84 -16.11
C TYR A 4 -4.10 -23.15 -15.99
N LEU A 5 -4.63 -23.48 -14.79
CA LEU A 5 -5.51 -24.63 -14.64
C LEU A 5 -6.78 -24.49 -15.46
N GLY A 6 -7.39 -23.30 -15.53
CA GLY A 6 -8.52 -23.05 -16.39
C GLY A 6 -8.23 -23.33 -17.86
N THR A 7 -7.04 -22.94 -18.36
CA THR A 7 -6.62 -23.21 -19.75
C THR A 7 -6.44 -24.70 -20.05
N VAL A 8 -5.92 -25.46 -19.10
CA VAL A 8 -5.67 -26.91 -19.27
C VAL A 8 -6.94 -27.73 -19.07
N LEU A 9 -7.78 -27.35 -18.10
CA LEU A 9 -8.97 -28.12 -17.73
C LEU A 9 -10.20 -27.83 -18.60
N VAL A 10 -10.20 -26.74 -19.36
CA VAL A 10 -11.30 -26.39 -20.28
C VAL A 10 -11.55 -27.47 -21.33
N ASP A 11 -10.51 -28.20 -21.74
CA ASP A 11 -10.61 -29.32 -22.69
C ASP A 11 -11.31 -30.55 -22.06
N ILE A 12 -11.35 -30.65 -20.73
CA ILE A 12 -12.01 -31.71 -19.99
C ILE A 12 -13.47 -31.34 -19.70
N ASP A 13 -13.69 -30.11 -19.21
CA ASP A 13 -15.02 -29.55 -18.94
C ASP A 13 -15.02 -28.05 -19.20
N PRO A 14 -15.88 -27.55 -20.12
CA PRO A 14 -16.01 -26.12 -20.41
C PRO A 14 -16.33 -25.24 -19.19
N GLY A 15 -16.86 -25.81 -18.10
CA GLY A 15 -17.11 -25.08 -16.86
C GLY A 15 -15.86 -24.48 -16.22
N PHE A 16 -14.67 -25.06 -16.48
CA PHE A 16 -13.40 -24.53 -15.99
C PHE A 16 -12.96 -23.22 -16.66
N ASP A 17 -13.57 -22.82 -17.79
CA ASP A 17 -13.31 -21.52 -18.42
C ASP A 17 -13.59 -20.34 -17.47
N VAL A 18 -14.45 -20.54 -16.47
CA VAL A 18 -14.76 -19.54 -15.43
C VAL A 18 -13.49 -19.08 -14.68
N LEU A 19 -12.47 -19.93 -14.54
CA LEU A 19 -11.20 -19.59 -13.88
C LEU A 19 -10.31 -18.63 -14.71
N ARG A 20 -10.64 -18.40 -15.97
CA ARG A 20 -9.94 -17.47 -16.85
C ARG A 20 -10.52 -16.05 -16.76
N TYR A 21 -11.76 -15.91 -16.30
CA TYR A 21 -12.39 -14.59 -16.19
C TYR A 21 -11.73 -13.75 -15.12
N LEU A 22 -11.32 -12.55 -15.51
CA LEU A 22 -10.63 -11.59 -14.65
C LEU A 22 -11.43 -11.27 -13.37
N THR A 23 -12.75 -11.10 -13.50
CA THR A 23 -13.66 -10.84 -12.38
C THR A 23 -13.68 -11.98 -11.37
N VAL A 24 -13.74 -13.23 -11.85
CA VAL A 24 -13.74 -14.43 -10.99
C VAL A 24 -12.41 -14.55 -10.26
N ARG A 25 -11.30 -14.33 -10.96
CA ARG A 25 -9.96 -14.37 -10.34
C ARG A 25 -9.77 -13.25 -9.32
N THR A 26 -10.29 -12.06 -9.58
CA THR A 26 -10.26 -10.94 -8.63
C THR A 26 -11.04 -11.28 -7.36
N ILE A 27 -12.30 -11.73 -7.50
CA ILE A 27 -13.13 -12.11 -6.34
C ILE A 27 -12.52 -13.30 -5.61
N GLY A 28 -12.10 -14.34 -6.34
CA GLY A 28 -11.42 -15.51 -5.78
C GLY A 28 -10.16 -15.15 -5.01
N GLY A 29 -9.34 -14.26 -5.56
CA GLY A 29 -8.15 -13.73 -4.91
C GLY A 29 -8.48 -12.95 -3.63
N THR A 30 -9.49 -12.08 -3.68
CA THR A 30 -9.96 -11.32 -2.52
C THR A 30 -10.44 -12.24 -1.40
N VAL A 31 -11.31 -13.19 -1.71
CA VAL A 31 -11.87 -14.12 -0.73
C VAL A 31 -10.79 -15.04 -0.16
N THR A 32 -9.87 -15.54 -1.01
CA THR A 32 -8.76 -16.38 -0.57
C THR A 32 -7.86 -15.63 0.41
N ALA A 33 -7.44 -14.40 0.08
CA ALA A 33 -6.61 -13.58 0.95
C ALA A 33 -7.31 -13.25 2.28
N LEU A 34 -8.59 -12.88 2.22
CA LEU A 34 -9.42 -12.61 3.40
C LEU A 34 -9.48 -13.83 4.34
N LEU A 35 -9.85 -14.98 3.81
CA LEU A 35 -9.99 -16.21 4.60
C LEU A 35 -8.64 -16.66 5.17
N LEU A 36 -7.56 -16.62 4.37
CA LEU A 36 -6.22 -16.93 4.87
C LEU A 36 -5.85 -16.03 6.05
N THR A 37 -6.08 -14.72 5.93
CA THR A 37 -5.78 -13.77 7.01
C THR A 37 -6.60 -14.05 8.26
N ILE A 38 -7.90 -14.30 8.14
CA ILE A 38 -8.76 -14.60 9.29
C ILE A 38 -8.36 -15.92 9.96
N PHE A 39 -8.10 -17.00 9.19
CA PHE A 39 -7.79 -18.30 9.78
C PHE A 39 -6.36 -18.41 10.32
N LEU A 40 -5.39 -17.70 9.71
CA LEU A 40 -3.99 -17.70 10.18
C LEU A 40 -3.77 -16.69 11.32
N GLY A 41 -4.63 -15.66 11.43
CA GLY A 41 -4.51 -14.58 12.42
C GLY A 41 -4.30 -15.06 13.85
N PRO A 42 -5.18 -15.89 14.44
CA PRO A 42 -5.03 -16.32 15.83
C PRO A 42 -3.73 -17.09 16.10
N LYS A 43 -3.27 -17.90 15.12
CA LYS A 43 -2.02 -18.65 15.22
C LYS A 43 -0.81 -17.71 15.21
N LEU A 44 -0.79 -16.73 14.28
CA LEU A 44 0.29 -15.75 14.18
C LEU A 44 0.33 -14.84 15.42
N ILE A 45 -0.81 -14.31 15.85
CA ILE A 45 -0.89 -13.44 17.05
C ILE A 45 -0.38 -14.19 18.28
N SER A 46 -0.82 -15.43 18.49
CA SER A 46 -0.33 -16.27 19.61
C SER A 46 1.17 -16.54 19.51
N TRP A 47 1.71 -16.73 18.30
CA TRP A 47 3.13 -16.93 18.08
C TRP A 47 3.94 -15.65 18.40
N LEU A 48 3.48 -14.48 17.91
CA LEU A 48 4.09 -13.19 18.19
C LEU A 48 4.09 -12.86 19.69
N GLN A 49 3.00 -13.18 20.39
CA GLN A 49 2.90 -13.01 21.85
C GLN A 49 3.90 -13.90 22.60
N ARG A 50 4.04 -15.18 22.23
CA ARG A 50 5.00 -16.11 22.84
C ARG A 50 6.44 -15.69 22.63
N MET A 51 6.76 -15.14 21.46
CA MET A 51 8.07 -14.59 21.13
C MET A 51 8.33 -13.23 21.79
N GLN A 52 7.39 -12.69 22.57
CA GLN A 52 7.46 -11.37 23.22
C GLN A 52 7.75 -10.22 22.21
N PHE A 53 7.22 -10.32 21.01
CA PHE A 53 7.33 -9.29 19.99
C PHE A 53 6.41 -8.10 20.33
N LYS A 54 6.80 -7.34 21.35
CA LYS A 54 6.07 -6.18 21.86
C LYS A 54 6.64 -4.89 21.28
N GLN A 55 5.79 -3.89 21.10
CA GLN A 55 6.22 -2.57 20.67
C GLN A 55 7.04 -1.88 21.78
N PHE A 56 8.22 -1.37 21.43
CA PHE A 56 9.07 -0.58 22.32
C PHE A 56 8.95 0.91 21.98
N GLY A 57 9.05 1.79 23.01
CA GLY A 57 9.02 3.25 22.82
C GLY A 57 7.66 3.92 23.02
N VAL A 58 6.65 3.16 23.45
CA VAL A 58 5.31 3.67 23.82
C VAL A 58 5.37 4.76 24.90
N GLU A 59 6.42 4.82 25.70
CA GLU A 59 6.61 5.81 26.77
C GLU A 59 6.72 7.27 26.26
N ARG A 60 7.02 7.48 24.98
CA ARG A 60 7.16 8.82 24.38
C ARG A 60 5.88 9.33 23.70
N GLY A 61 4.82 8.52 23.65
CA GLY A 61 3.51 8.87 23.07
C GLY A 61 2.54 9.48 24.08
N PRO A 62 1.30 9.80 23.66
CA PRO A 62 0.20 10.16 24.54
C PRO A 62 -0.04 9.09 25.62
N GLU A 63 -0.63 9.49 26.76
CA GLU A 63 -0.87 8.57 27.90
C GLU A 63 -1.77 7.39 27.54
N SER A 64 -2.69 7.57 26.59
CA SER A 64 -3.54 6.52 26.01
C SER A 64 -2.78 5.33 25.44
N HIS A 65 -1.54 5.55 25.00
CA HIS A 65 -0.70 4.49 24.41
C HIS A 65 -0.06 3.57 25.47
N LYS A 66 0.01 3.99 26.73
CA LYS A 66 0.57 3.14 27.82
C LYS A 66 -0.26 1.89 28.08
N GLU A 67 -1.57 1.96 27.88
CA GLU A 67 -2.47 0.82 28.03
C GLU A 67 -2.26 -0.26 26.95
N LYS A 68 -1.65 0.12 25.79
CA LYS A 68 -1.37 -0.76 24.65
C LYS A 68 -0.03 -1.51 24.76
N SER A 69 0.71 -1.37 25.86
CA SER A 69 2.07 -1.93 26.04
C SER A 69 2.19 -3.46 25.97
N GLY A 70 1.07 -4.18 25.85
CA GLY A 70 1.02 -5.64 25.74
C GLY A 70 0.74 -6.19 24.34
N THR A 71 0.29 -5.33 23.42
CA THR A 71 -0.11 -5.74 22.07
C THR A 71 1.12 -6.11 21.22
N PRO A 72 1.12 -7.28 20.55
CA PRO A 72 2.22 -7.69 19.69
C PRO A 72 2.29 -6.82 18.42
N THR A 73 3.51 -6.65 17.90
CA THR A 73 3.79 -5.99 16.62
C THR A 73 4.20 -7.00 15.54
N MET A 74 4.46 -6.54 14.31
CA MET A 74 4.76 -7.33 13.12
C MET A 74 3.56 -8.10 12.53
N GLY A 75 2.34 -7.66 12.81
CA GLY A 75 1.13 -8.22 12.21
C GLY A 75 1.07 -8.08 10.69
N GLY A 76 1.86 -7.17 10.13
CA GLY A 76 2.03 -7.05 8.67
C GLY A 76 2.46 -8.33 7.97
N LEU A 77 3.15 -9.26 8.66
CA LEU A 77 3.47 -10.58 8.13
C LEU A 77 2.21 -11.36 7.72
N LEU A 78 1.10 -11.19 8.44
CA LEU A 78 -0.16 -11.82 8.12
C LEU A 78 -0.75 -11.28 6.82
N ILE A 79 -0.74 -9.95 6.65
CA ILE A 79 -1.20 -9.29 5.42
C ILE A 79 -0.40 -9.80 4.23
N ILE A 80 0.93 -9.72 4.33
CA ILE A 80 1.84 -9.99 3.22
C ILE A 80 1.81 -11.46 2.83
N SER A 81 1.82 -12.39 3.80
CA SER A 81 1.74 -13.81 3.49
C SER A 81 0.44 -14.16 2.76
N SER A 82 -0.70 -13.63 3.22
CA SER A 82 -1.99 -13.87 2.59
C SER A 82 -2.09 -13.22 1.20
N LEU A 83 -1.56 -12.00 1.04
CA LEU A 83 -1.46 -11.31 -0.25
C LEU A 83 -0.63 -12.12 -1.25
N LEU A 84 0.58 -12.55 -0.85
CA LEU A 84 1.50 -13.29 -1.72
C LEU A 84 0.91 -14.64 -2.14
N ILE A 85 0.39 -15.42 -1.19
CA ILE A 85 -0.23 -16.72 -1.48
C ILE A 85 -1.40 -16.54 -2.44
N SER A 86 -2.30 -15.59 -2.16
CA SER A 86 -3.45 -15.33 -3.00
C SER A 86 -3.05 -14.86 -4.40
N SER A 87 -2.08 -13.94 -4.51
CA SER A 87 -1.60 -13.45 -5.81
C SER A 87 -0.97 -14.57 -6.63
N LEU A 88 -0.13 -15.42 -6.04
CA LEU A 88 0.47 -16.57 -6.73
C LEU A 88 -0.56 -17.61 -7.21
N LEU A 89 -1.68 -17.75 -6.49
CA LEU A 89 -2.75 -18.65 -6.87
C LEU A 89 -3.62 -18.12 -8.02
N TRP A 90 -4.00 -16.84 -7.96
CA TRP A 90 -5.04 -16.27 -8.80
C TRP A 90 -4.54 -15.36 -9.93
N ALA A 91 -3.39 -14.68 -9.76
CA ALA A 91 -2.87 -13.81 -10.81
C ALA A 91 -2.24 -14.60 -11.95
N ASP A 92 -2.21 -13.97 -13.13
CA ASP A 92 -1.46 -14.44 -14.28
C ASP A 92 0.04 -14.18 -14.05
N LEU A 93 0.78 -15.26 -13.82
CA LEU A 93 2.22 -15.21 -13.58
C LEU A 93 3.03 -14.98 -14.88
N GLY A 94 2.41 -14.98 -16.05
CA GLY A 94 3.03 -14.52 -17.30
C GLY A 94 3.12 -12.98 -17.38
N ASN A 95 2.40 -12.25 -16.55
CA ASN A 95 2.35 -10.80 -16.56
C ASN A 95 3.53 -10.18 -15.80
N ARG A 96 4.36 -9.37 -16.48
CA ARG A 96 5.54 -8.71 -15.88
C ARG A 96 5.20 -7.76 -14.74
N TYR A 97 4.04 -7.09 -14.76
CA TYR A 97 3.62 -6.15 -13.71
C TYR A 97 3.33 -6.86 -12.38
N ILE A 98 2.80 -8.07 -12.43
CA ILE A 98 2.61 -8.89 -11.23
C ILE A 98 3.96 -9.19 -10.55
N TRP A 99 4.99 -9.54 -11.34
CA TRP A 99 6.33 -9.80 -10.78
C TRP A 99 6.97 -8.54 -10.18
N VAL A 100 6.75 -7.37 -10.78
CA VAL A 100 7.22 -6.10 -10.21
C VAL A 100 6.52 -5.81 -8.87
N CYS A 101 5.20 -6.03 -8.78
CA CYS A 101 4.46 -5.89 -7.52
C CYS A 101 4.95 -6.88 -6.46
N LEU A 102 5.18 -8.15 -6.82
CA LEU A 102 5.72 -9.17 -5.91
C LEU A 102 7.15 -8.83 -5.45
N PHE A 103 8.00 -8.34 -6.35
CA PHE A 103 9.37 -7.92 -6.03
C PHE A 103 9.39 -6.76 -5.04
N ILE A 104 8.60 -5.71 -5.28
CA ILE A 104 8.45 -4.58 -4.35
C ILE A 104 7.90 -5.06 -3.00
N THR A 105 6.86 -5.89 -3.03
CA THR A 105 6.28 -6.46 -1.81
C THR A 105 7.34 -7.18 -0.97
N LEU A 106 8.09 -8.11 -1.55
CA LEU A 106 9.13 -8.86 -0.85
C LEU A 106 10.29 -7.97 -0.40
N GLY A 107 10.77 -7.07 -1.26
CA GLY A 107 11.89 -6.18 -0.94
C GLY A 107 11.59 -5.27 0.27
N PHE A 108 10.42 -4.63 0.28
CA PHE A 108 10.02 -3.77 1.40
C PHE A 108 9.65 -4.57 2.65
N THR A 109 9.10 -5.77 2.48
CA THR A 109 8.87 -6.70 3.61
C THR A 109 10.17 -7.04 4.32
N VAL A 110 11.23 -7.37 3.58
CA VAL A 110 12.54 -7.68 4.18
C VAL A 110 13.09 -6.47 4.94
N ILE A 111 12.98 -5.26 4.37
CA ILE A 111 13.44 -4.03 5.03
C ILE A 111 12.66 -3.79 6.33
N GLY A 112 11.33 -3.85 6.27
CA GLY A 112 10.46 -3.65 7.45
C GLY A 112 10.65 -4.73 8.50
N PHE A 113 10.77 -6.00 8.08
CA PHE A 113 11.05 -7.12 8.98
C PHE A 113 12.37 -6.94 9.73
N LEU A 114 13.43 -6.58 9.04
CA LEU A 114 14.74 -6.33 9.67
C LEU A 114 14.67 -5.16 10.65
N ASP A 115 13.94 -4.10 10.31
CA ASP A 115 13.77 -2.96 11.20
C ASP A 115 13.04 -3.34 12.50
N ASP A 116 11.89 -3.99 12.39
CA ASP A 116 11.11 -4.46 13.54
C ASP A 116 11.85 -5.51 14.34
N PHE A 117 12.53 -6.47 13.69
CA PHE A 117 13.31 -7.50 14.36
C PHE A 117 14.46 -6.91 15.19
N LEU A 118 15.17 -5.91 14.66
CA LEU A 118 16.25 -5.24 15.38
C LEU A 118 15.72 -4.46 16.59
N LYS A 119 14.59 -3.75 16.45
CA LYS A 119 13.92 -3.07 17.57
C LYS A 119 13.59 -4.04 18.71
N ILE A 120 13.07 -5.21 18.38
CA ILE A 120 12.71 -6.25 19.35
C ILE A 120 13.96 -6.86 19.99
N LYS A 121 14.96 -7.25 19.17
CA LYS A 121 16.18 -7.90 19.63
C LYS A 121 16.99 -7.03 20.59
N TYR A 122 17.11 -5.74 20.29
CA TYR A 122 17.89 -4.80 21.11
C TYR A 122 17.04 -4.07 22.15
N LYS A 123 15.72 -4.29 22.17
CA LYS A 123 14.76 -3.60 23.06
C LYS A 123 14.90 -2.07 22.97
N ASP A 124 15.18 -1.56 21.79
CA ASP A 124 15.37 -0.13 21.49
C ASP A 124 14.49 0.28 20.30
N SER A 125 13.92 1.47 20.36
CA SER A 125 13.09 2.03 19.29
C SER A 125 13.86 2.43 18.01
N LYS A 126 15.18 2.32 17.98
CA LYS A 126 16.00 2.85 16.87
C LYS A 126 15.94 1.99 15.59
N GLY A 127 15.86 0.65 15.71
CA GLY A 127 15.86 -0.24 14.55
C GLY A 127 17.05 -0.04 13.61
N ILE A 128 16.81 -0.12 12.30
CA ILE A 128 17.79 0.20 11.25
C ILE A 128 18.00 1.73 11.23
N SER A 129 19.25 2.17 11.00
CA SER A 129 19.52 3.60 10.83
C SER A 129 18.70 4.18 9.66
N GLY A 130 18.12 5.37 9.85
CA GLY A 130 17.23 5.97 8.83
C GLY A 130 17.90 6.12 7.45
N ARG A 131 19.24 6.36 7.42
CA ARG A 131 19.99 6.45 6.15
C ARG A 131 20.06 5.09 5.45
N LEU A 132 20.33 4.01 6.18
CA LEU A 132 20.41 2.66 5.60
C LEU A 132 19.03 2.20 5.15
N LYS A 133 17.97 2.48 5.92
CA LYS A 133 16.59 2.20 5.58
C LYS A 133 16.20 2.88 4.27
N LEU A 134 16.44 4.19 4.16
CA LEU A 134 16.16 4.95 2.94
C LEU A 134 16.98 4.46 1.74
N LEU A 135 18.27 4.15 1.93
CA LEU A 135 19.13 3.62 0.87
C LEU A 135 18.59 2.27 0.35
N SER A 136 18.24 1.34 1.26
CA SER A 136 17.70 0.03 0.87
C SER A 136 16.37 0.15 0.12
N GLN A 137 15.45 1.01 0.58
CA GLN A 137 14.19 1.32 -0.10
C GLN A 137 14.45 1.88 -1.50
N THR A 138 15.40 2.82 -1.62
CA THR A 138 15.77 3.43 -2.92
C THR A 138 16.35 2.39 -3.88
N ILE A 139 17.24 1.49 -3.43
CA ILE A 139 17.81 0.43 -4.28
C ILE A 139 16.71 -0.47 -4.82
N VAL A 140 15.81 -0.95 -3.97
CA VAL A 140 14.70 -1.81 -4.40
C VAL A 140 13.79 -1.09 -5.38
N SER A 141 13.45 0.17 -5.11
CA SER A 141 12.58 0.98 -5.98
C SER A 141 13.23 1.28 -7.33
N VAL A 142 14.50 1.70 -7.34
CA VAL A 142 15.26 1.98 -8.57
C VAL A 142 15.35 0.72 -9.44
N THR A 143 15.59 -0.45 -8.84
CA THR A 143 15.64 -1.72 -9.58
C THR A 143 14.29 -2.02 -10.25
N ALA A 144 13.19 -1.89 -9.52
CA ALA A 144 11.85 -2.14 -10.04
C ALA A 144 11.46 -1.15 -11.16
N VAL A 145 11.71 0.15 -10.93
CA VAL A 145 11.35 1.20 -11.91
C VAL A 145 12.25 1.13 -13.14
N SER A 146 13.53 0.78 -12.99
CA SER A 146 14.42 0.53 -14.13
C SER A 146 13.93 -0.65 -14.96
N PHE A 147 13.52 -1.74 -14.32
CA PHE A 147 12.94 -2.88 -15.03
C PHE A 147 11.69 -2.46 -15.82
N LEU A 148 10.78 -1.67 -15.23
CA LEU A 148 9.62 -1.15 -15.97
C LEU A 148 10.01 -0.31 -17.19
N TYR A 149 11.01 0.55 -17.06
CA TYR A 149 11.49 1.38 -18.18
C TYR A 149 12.05 0.54 -19.33
N PHE A 150 12.94 -0.41 -19.02
CA PHE A 150 13.61 -1.24 -20.06
C PHE A 150 12.69 -2.29 -20.68
N THR A 151 11.59 -2.63 -20.04
CA THR A 151 10.60 -3.59 -20.55
C THR A 151 9.36 -2.92 -21.11
N ALA A 152 9.31 -1.59 -21.16
CA ALA A 152 8.21 -0.84 -21.76
C ALA A 152 8.12 -1.15 -23.27
N GLU A 153 6.91 -1.44 -23.71
CA GLU A 153 6.60 -1.77 -25.11
C GLU A 153 5.93 -0.59 -25.82
N ASP A 154 5.31 0.31 -25.04
CA ASP A 154 4.61 1.49 -25.52
C ASP A 154 5.12 2.75 -24.79
N SER A 155 5.17 3.87 -25.49
CA SER A 155 5.51 5.18 -24.91
C SER A 155 4.54 5.59 -23.81
N ALA A 156 3.29 5.14 -23.86
CA ALA A 156 2.30 5.37 -22.79
C ALA A 156 2.76 4.80 -21.43
N GLU A 157 3.54 3.72 -21.41
CA GLU A 157 4.05 3.10 -20.18
C GLU A 157 5.11 3.95 -19.47
N ILE A 158 5.77 4.85 -20.19
CA ILE A 158 6.84 5.73 -19.66
C ILE A 158 6.45 7.20 -19.65
N SER A 159 5.19 7.53 -19.95
CA SER A 159 4.71 8.90 -20.03
C SER A 159 4.10 9.36 -18.70
N LEU A 160 4.34 10.61 -18.31
CA LEU A 160 3.65 11.27 -17.22
C LEU A 160 2.32 11.84 -17.74
N ILE A 161 1.23 11.49 -17.08
CA ILE A 161 -0.12 11.93 -17.44
C ILE A 161 -0.56 13.00 -16.45
N LEU A 162 -0.81 14.22 -16.93
CA LEU A 162 -1.33 15.31 -16.11
C LEU A 162 -2.84 15.31 -16.08
N LEU A 163 -3.42 15.92 -15.03
CA LEU A 163 -4.86 16.07 -14.87
C LEU A 163 -5.41 17.19 -15.77
N PHE A 164 -6.72 17.13 -16.06
CA PHE A 164 -7.53 18.17 -16.71
C PHE A 164 -7.23 18.46 -18.18
N ASN A 165 -6.23 17.85 -18.80
CA ASN A 165 -5.99 18.02 -20.23
C ASN A 165 -5.43 16.70 -20.83
N LYS A 166 -6.19 16.09 -21.75
CA LYS A 166 -5.82 14.84 -22.44
C LYS A 166 -4.52 14.94 -23.26
N ASP A 167 -4.18 16.15 -23.70
CA ASP A 167 -2.99 16.39 -24.53
C ASP A 167 -1.72 16.60 -23.69
N TRP A 168 -1.87 16.69 -22.36
CA TRP A 168 -0.73 16.82 -21.43
C TRP A 168 -0.15 15.47 -21.03
N ILE A 169 0.37 14.77 -22.02
CA ILE A 169 1.11 13.51 -21.88
C ILE A 169 2.56 13.79 -22.23
N PHE A 170 3.45 13.61 -21.28
CA PHE A 170 4.87 13.87 -21.45
C PHE A 170 5.66 12.59 -21.33
N GLU A 171 6.27 12.16 -22.45
CA GLU A 171 7.21 11.04 -22.42
C GLU A 171 8.42 11.39 -21.55
N MET A 172 8.70 10.57 -20.56
CA MET A 172 9.76 10.81 -19.60
C MET A 172 11.08 10.23 -20.10
N SER A 173 12.17 11.00 -19.94
CA SER A 173 13.49 10.44 -20.11
C SER A 173 13.76 9.32 -19.09
N MET A 174 14.66 8.41 -19.40
CA MET A 174 15.05 7.30 -18.51
C MET A 174 15.36 7.81 -17.08
N LEU A 175 16.15 8.85 -16.96
CA LEU A 175 16.56 9.39 -15.67
C LEU A 175 15.37 9.98 -14.91
N SER A 176 14.51 10.76 -15.57
CA SER A 176 13.34 11.36 -14.94
C SER A 176 12.32 10.31 -14.51
N PHE A 177 12.10 9.27 -15.33
CA PHE A 177 11.21 8.15 -15.01
C PHE A 177 11.69 7.40 -13.76
N ILE A 178 12.97 7.01 -13.73
CA ILE A 178 13.54 6.24 -12.61
C ILE A 178 13.53 7.07 -11.33
N LEU A 179 13.94 8.34 -11.38
CA LEU A 179 13.98 9.20 -10.20
C LEU A 179 12.57 9.47 -9.66
N PHE A 180 11.63 9.84 -10.53
CA PHE A 180 10.27 10.16 -10.14
C PHE A 180 9.51 8.92 -9.64
N GLY A 181 9.58 7.80 -10.36
CA GLY A 181 8.92 6.55 -9.94
C GLY A 181 9.47 6.04 -8.61
N SER A 182 10.80 6.08 -8.43
CA SER A 182 11.41 5.70 -7.14
C SER A 182 11.02 6.65 -6.01
N PHE A 183 10.93 7.94 -6.27
CA PHE A 183 10.43 8.93 -5.30
C PHE A 183 8.99 8.63 -4.88
N VAL A 184 8.11 8.31 -5.82
CA VAL A 184 6.72 7.94 -5.52
C VAL A 184 6.65 6.70 -4.64
N ILE A 185 7.39 5.63 -4.96
CA ILE A 185 7.39 4.37 -4.19
C ILE A 185 7.93 4.59 -2.77
N VAL A 186 9.12 5.20 -2.64
CA VAL A 186 9.76 5.43 -1.34
C VAL A 186 8.96 6.42 -0.51
N GLY A 187 8.47 7.49 -1.13
CA GLY A 187 7.64 8.51 -0.48
C GLY A 187 6.34 7.91 0.06
N SER A 188 5.65 7.12 -0.75
CA SER A 188 4.43 6.40 -0.38
C SER A 188 4.67 5.42 0.77
N SER A 189 5.74 4.63 0.71
CA SER A 189 6.14 3.69 1.76
C SER A 189 6.28 4.39 3.12
N ASN A 190 7.04 5.48 3.15
CA ASN A 190 7.27 6.19 4.41
C ASN A 190 6.05 6.99 4.87
N ALA A 191 5.20 7.47 3.95
CA ALA A 191 3.97 8.19 4.28
C ALA A 191 2.94 7.27 4.98
N VAL A 192 2.75 6.05 4.48
CA VAL A 192 1.89 5.06 5.14
C VAL A 192 2.47 4.67 6.50
N ASN A 193 3.78 4.47 6.60
CA ASN A 193 4.44 4.14 7.86
C ASN A 193 4.28 5.26 8.93
N LEU A 194 4.37 6.53 8.54
CA LEU A 194 4.12 7.65 9.45
C LEU A 194 2.65 7.74 9.89
N THR A 195 1.72 7.25 9.09
CA THR A 195 0.28 7.27 9.40
C THR A 195 -0.13 6.11 10.30
N ASP A 196 0.67 5.04 10.38
CA ASP A 196 0.38 3.83 11.19
C ASP A 196 0.65 4.06 12.69
N GLY A 197 0.00 5.09 13.25
CA GLY A 197 0.16 5.47 14.66
C GLY A 197 -1.04 5.15 15.56
N LEU A 198 -2.21 4.85 14.99
CA LEU A 198 -3.43 4.49 15.70
C LEU A 198 -4.04 3.20 15.14
N ASP A 199 -4.80 2.49 15.99
CA ASP A 199 -5.41 1.19 15.68
C ASP A 199 -6.31 1.27 14.44
N GLY A 200 -5.94 0.58 13.35
CA GLY A 200 -6.70 0.56 12.11
C GLY A 200 -6.61 1.83 11.25
N LEU A 201 -5.88 2.87 11.67
CA LEU A 201 -5.85 4.15 10.97
C LEU A 201 -5.29 4.02 9.55
N ALA A 202 -4.17 3.34 9.36
CA ALA A 202 -3.49 3.24 8.07
C ALA A 202 -4.08 2.15 7.16
N ILE A 203 -4.59 1.05 7.72
CA ILE A 203 -4.97 -0.11 6.92
C ILE A 203 -6.19 0.15 6.03
N LEU A 204 -7.27 0.75 6.55
CA LEU A 204 -8.46 0.98 5.72
C LEU A 204 -8.23 2.01 4.61
N PRO A 205 -7.57 3.16 4.82
CA PRO A 205 -7.12 4.02 3.70
C PRO A 205 -6.32 3.27 2.64
N THR A 206 -5.39 2.38 3.04
CA THR A 206 -4.61 1.56 2.11
C THR A 206 -5.50 0.65 1.26
N ILE A 207 -6.47 -0.04 1.89
CA ILE A 207 -7.44 -0.90 1.19
C ILE A 207 -8.27 -0.10 0.19
N LEU A 208 -8.78 1.06 0.60
CA LEU A 208 -9.62 1.91 -0.22
C LEU A 208 -8.84 2.46 -1.44
N ILE A 209 -7.60 2.93 -1.23
CA ILE A 209 -6.74 3.42 -2.30
C ILE A 209 -6.35 2.26 -3.24
N GLY A 210 -5.99 1.09 -2.68
CA GLY A 210 -5.73 -0.11 -3.47
C GLY A 210 -6.92 -0.50 -4.35
N GLY A 211 -8.15 -0.38 -3.83
CA GLY A 211 -9.38 -0.56 -4.59
C GLY A 211 -9.55 0.47 -5.72
N GLY A 212 -9.28 1.75 -5.44
CA GLY A 212 -9.30 2.82 -6.43
C GLY A 212 -8.30 2.59 -7.57
N LEU A 213 -7.06 2.21 -7.23
CA LEU A 213 -6.04 1.85 -8.23
C LEU A 213 -6.41 0.58 -9.00
N GLY A 214 -7.03 -0.40 -8.34
CA GLY A 214 -7.56 -1.60 -9.00
C GLY A 214 -8.65 -1.27 -10.05
N LEU A 215 -9.55 -0.32 -9.75
CA LEU A 215 -10.54 0.16 -10.72
C LEU A 215 -9.88 0.86 -11.91
N ILE A 216 -8.83 1.66 -11.68
CA ILE A 216 -8.04 2.27 -12.75
C ILE A 216 -7.35 1.19 -13.59
N ALA A 217 -6.74 0.18 -12.96
CA ALA A 217 -6.11 -0.94 -13.65
C ALA A 217 -7.11 -1.68 -14.56
N TYR A 218 -8.29 -1.97 -14.04
CA TYR A 218 -9.37 -2.60 -14.82
C TYR A 218 -9.80 -1.73 -16.01
N ALA A 219 -9.97 -0.42 -15.79
CA ALA A 219 -10.35 0.52 -16.84
C ALA A 219 -9.29 0.61 -17.95
N MET A 220 -7.99 0.66 -17.59
CA MET A 220 -6.88 0.69 -18.54
C MET A 220 -6.71 -0.62 -19.31
N GLY A 221 -7.06 -1.76 -18.70
CA GLY A 221 -7.04 -3.07 -19.34
C GLY A 221 -8.18 -3.31 -20.33
N ASN A 222 -9.22 -2.47 -20.32
CA ASN A 222 -10.38 -2.58 -21.19
C ASN A 222 -10.41 -1.44 -22.21
N GLN A 223 -10.26 -1.77 -23.49
CA GLN A 223 -10.17 -0.78 -24.57
C GLN A 223 -11.36 0.19 -24.60
N LEU A 224 -12.59 -0.32 -24.50
CA LEU A 224 -13.78 0.52 -24.55
C LEU A 224 -13.86 1.52 -23.38
N ILE A 225 -13.48 1.07 -22.20
CA ILE A 225 -13.48 1.93 -21.00
C ILE A 225 -12.33 2.94 -21.08
N ALA A 226 -11.15 2.52 -21.51
CA ALA A 226 -9.99 3.38 -21.66
C ALA A 226 -10.27 4.51 -22.67
N GLU A 227 -10.82 4.18 -23.84
CA GLU A 227 -11.24 5.16 -24.85
C GLU A 227 -12.31 6.11 -24.32
N TYR A 228 -13.32 5.58 -23.61
CA TYR A 228 -14.37 6.40 -23.00
C TYR A 228 -13.83 7.39 -21.98
N LEU A 229 -12.85 6.98 -21.16
CA LEU A 229 -12.24 7.82 -20.13
C LEU A 229 -11.08 8.69 -20.64
N PHE A 230 -10.66 8.52 -21.89
CA PHE A 230 -9.48 9.16 -22.48
C PHE A 230 -8.17 8.86 -21.74
N ILE A 231 -8.07 7.64 -21.17
CA ILE A 231 -6.85 7.15 -20.52
C ILE A 231 -6.12 6.16 -21.44
N PRO A 232 -4.81 5.97 -21.30
CA PRO A 232 -4.08 4.98 -22.10
C PRO A 232 -4.65 3.56 -21.93
N HIS A 233 -4.78 2.84 -23.04
CA HIS A 233 -5.11 1.43 -23.02
C HIS A 233 -3.83 0.62 -22.82
N LEU A 234 -3.65 0.02 -21.65
CA LEU A 234 -2.55 -0.89 -21.33
C LEU A 234 -3.15 -2.28 -21.01
N LYS A 235 -3.26 -3.12 -22.04
CA LYS A 235 -3.92 -4.43 -21.94
C LYS A 235 -3.46 -5.26 -20.73
N ILE A 236 -2.16 -5.32 -20.49
CA ILE A 236 -1.58 -6.12 -19.40
C ILE A 236 -1.82 -5.49 -18.00
N ALA A 237 -2.14 -4.19 -17.92
CA ALA A 237 -2.40 -3.52 -16.63
C ALA A 237 -3.69 -4.01 -15.98
N GLY A 238 -4.67 -4.49 -16.78
CA GLY A 238 -5.94 -5.02 -16.26
C GLY A 238 -5.77 -6.14 -15.24
N GLU A 239 -4.70 -6.93 -15.36
CA GLU A 239 -4.39 -8.03 -14.45
C GLU A 239 -4.10 -7.57 -13.00
N LEU A 240 -3.62 -6.34 -12.83
CA LEU A 240 -3.33 -5.77 -11.51
C LEU A 240 -4.56 -5.71 -10.60
N ILE A 241 -5.79 -5.74 -11.15
CA ILE A 241 -7.00 -5.79 -10.32
C ILE A 241 -7.05 -7.07 -9.46
N VAL A 242 -6.49 -8.18 -9.92
CA VAL A 242 -6.41 -9.44 -9.15
C VAL A 242 -5.47 -9.25 -7.95
N PHE A 243 -4.32 -8.62 -8.17
CA PHE A 243 -3.38 -8.27 -7.09
C PHE A 243 -4.01 -7.27 -6.09
N CYS A 244 -4.71 -6.24 -6.60
CA CYS A 244 -5.46 -5.29 -5.76
C CYS A 244 -6.56 -6.00 -4.97
N GLY A 245 -7.25 -6.97 -5.57
CA GLY A 245 -8.22 -7.82 -4.88
C GLY A 245 -7.61 -8.58 -3.71
N ALA A 246 -6.45 -9.20 -3.91
CA ALA A 246 -5.70 -9.88 -2.85
C ALA A 246 -5.25 -8.90 -1.75
N LEU A 247 -4.83 -7.68 -2.12
CA LEU A 247 -4.51 -6.61 -1.17
C LEU A 247 -5.73 -6.22 -0.32
N ILE A 248 -6.88 -6.02 -0.95
CA ILE A 248 -8.14 -5.70 -0.27
C ILE A 248 -8.51 -6.83 0.70
N GLY A 249 -8.50 -8.07 0.24
CA GLY A 249 -8.86 -9.23 1.04
C GLY A 249 -7.96 -9.40 2.27
N SER A 250 -6.64 -9.35 2.08
CA SER A 250 -5.68 -9.47 3.18
C SER A 250 -5.79 -8.29 4.16
N GLY A 251 -6.00 -7.08 3.65
CA GLY A 251 -6.16 -5.88 4.47
C GLY A 251 -7.44 -5.89 5.31
N ILE A 252 -8.59 -6.28 4.73
CA ILE A 252 -9.86 -6.44 5.47
C ILE A 252 -9.72 -7.53 6.54
N GLY A 253 -9.10 -8.66 6.20
CA GLY A 253 -8.84 -9.72 7.15
C GLY A 253 -7.93 -9.28 8.30
N PHE A 254 -6.94 -8.44 8.03
CA PHE A 254 -6.09 -7.87 9.07
C PHE A 254 -6.83 -6.84 9.92
N LEU A 255 -7.67 -6.00 9.32
CA LEU A 255 -8.48 -5.01 10.04
C LEU A 255 -9.39 -5.68 11.09
N TRP A 256 -9.79 -6.93 10.89
CA TRP A 256 -10.54 -7.71 11.88
C TRP A 256 -9.83 -7.77 13.23
N TYR A 257 -8.49 -7.86 13.23
CA TYR A 257 -7.67 -7.93 14.44
C TYR A 257 -7.04 -6.58 14.83
N ASN A 258 -6.92 -5.66 13.88
CA ASN A 258 -6.27 -4.36 14.09
C ASN A 258 -7.26 -3.21 14.34
N SER A 259 -8.59 -3.47 14.26
CA SER A 259 -9.60 -2.48 14.64
C SER A 259 -9.52 -2.17 16.14
N TYR A 260 -9.86 -0.92 16.51
CA TYR A 260 -9.81 -0.47 17.89
C TYR A 260 -10.77 -1.25 18.82
N PRO A 261 -10.30 -1.78 19.99
CA PRO A 261 -8.90 -1.86 20.44
C PRO A 261 -8.14 -2.99 19.76
N ALA A 262 -6.93 -2.71 19.23
CA ALA A 262 -6.19 -3.66 18.39
C ALA A 262 -5.63 -4.85 19.17
N GLU A 263 -5.79 -6.05 18.61
CA GLU A 263 -5.16 -7.29 19.12
C GLU A 263 -3.72 -7.47 18.60
N VAL A 264 -3.37 -6.79 17.49
CA VAL A 264 -2.03 -6.84 16.87
C VAL A 264 -1.76 -5.55 16.11
N PHE A 265 -0.53 -5.04 16.19
CA PHE A 265 -0.07 -3.89 15.41
C PHE A 265 0.59 -4.35 14.11
N MET A 266 0.45 -3.53 13.07
CA MET A 266 0.98 -3.83 11.73
C MET A 266 2.50 -3.89 11.72
N GLY A 267 3.17 -2.92 12.35
CA GLY A 267 4.62 -2.76 12.36
C GLY A 267 5.18 -2.25 11.03
N ASP A 268 6.48 -1.96 11.03
CA ASP A 268 7.19 -1.47 9.84
C ASP A 268 7.16 -2.50 8.69
N VAL A 269 7.13 -3.79 9.02
CA VAL A 269 7.00 -4.87 8.03
C VAL A 269 5.72 -4.73 7.18
N GLY A 270 4.61 -4.30 7.77
CA GLY A 270 3.36 -4.09 7.05
C GLY A 270 3.27 -2.71 6.43
N SER A 271 3.44 -1.66 7.21
CA SER A 271 3.19 -0.28 6.80
C SER A 271 4.11 0.18 5.66
N LEU A 272 5.42 -0.13 5.74
CA LEU A 272 6.36 0.19 4.65
C LEU A 272 6.02 -0.56 3.36
N THR A 273 5.68 -1.83 3.49
CA THR A 273 5.35 -2.68 2.33
C THR A 273 4.06 -2.23 1.65
N LEU A 274 3.00 -1.98 2.43
CA LEU A 274 1.72 -1.54 1.89
C LEU A 274 1.84 -0.19 1.18
N GLY A 275 2.58 0.76 1.76
CA GLY A 275 2.83 2.03 1.11
C GLY A 275 3.63 1.88 -0.20
N ALA A 276 4.64 1.01 -0.23
CA ALA A 276 5.40 0.72 -1.45
C ALA A 276 4.55 0.05 -2.54
N ILE A 277 3.63 -0.86 -2.15
CA ILE A 277 2.66 -1.47 -3.06
C ILE A 277 1.78 -0.40 -3.72
N LEU A 278 1.21 0.52 -2.94
CA LEU A 278 0.41 1.61 -3.50
C LEU A 278 1.22 2.49 -4.45
N GLY A 279 2.46 2.81 -4.07
CA GLY A 279 3.37 3.60 -4.91
C GLY A 279 3.71 2.91 -6.23
N VAL A 280 4.05 1.62 -6.22
CA VAL A 280 4.38 0.89 -7.45
C VAL A 280 3.16 0.70 -8.35
N LEU A 281 1.97 0.47 -7.79
CA LEU A 281 0.73 0.43 -8.57
C LEU A 281 0.48 1.75 -9.29
N ALA A 282 0.66 2.89 -8.60
CA ALA A 282 0.51 4.21 -9.20
C ALA A 282 1.52 4.44 -10.35
N VAL A 283 2.77 4.01 -10.17
CA VAL A 283 3.83 4.12 -11.20
C VAL A 283 3.54 3.22 -12.41
N ILE A 284 3.12 1.98 -12.22
CA ILE A 284 2.78 1.08 -13.33
C ILE A 284 1.57 1.62 -14.11
N LEU A 285 0.57 2.14 -13.42
CA LEU A 285 -0.65 2.68 -14.02
C LEU A 285 -0.47 4.10 -14.59
N ARG A 286 0.71 4.74 -14.40
CA ARG A 286 0.98 6.13 -14.85
C ARG A 286 -0.04 7.14 -14.31
N HIS A 287 -0.61 6.88 -13.15
CA HIS A 287 -1.62 7.71 -12.50
C HIS A 287 -1.10 8.27 -11.15
N GLU A 288 0.17 8.68 -11.11
CA GLU A 288 0.85 9.13 -9.88
C GLU A 288 0.18 10.39 -9.30
N ILE A 289 -0.33 11.29 -10.16
CA ILE A 289 -1.01 12.51 -9.71
C ILE A 289 -2.41 12.20 -9.17
N VAL A 290 -3.15 11.29 -9.83
CA VAL A 290 -4.45 10.78 -9.34
C VAL A 290 -4.23 10.08 -7.99
N TYR A 291 -3.19 9.24 -7.89
CA TYR A 291 -2.79 8.59 -6.65
C TYR A 291 -2.46 9.60 -5.55
N ALA A 292 -1.76 10.68 -5.84
CA ALA A 292 -1.45 11.72 -4.86
C ALA A 292 -2.73 12.34 -4.26
N ILE A 293 -3.81 12.51 -5.05
CA ILE A 293 -5.10 12.96 -4.52
C ILE A 293 -5.69 11.88 -3.61
N MET A 294 -5.73 10.61 -4.04
CA MET A 294 -6.22 9.50 -3.22
C MET A 294 -5.46 9.38 -1.90
N ALA A 295 -4.13 9.54 -1.95
CA ALA A 295 -3.23 9.45 -0.81
C ALA A 295 -3.15 10.73 0.04
N GLY A 296 -4.05 11.68 -0.15
CA GLY A 296 -4.00 13.01 0.48
C GLY A 296 -3.92 12.96 2.00
N VAL A 297 -4.53 11.98 2.67
CA VAL A 297 -4.38 11.76 4.11
C VAL A 297 -2.94 11.40 4.46
N PHE A 298 -2.32 10.45 3.76
CA PHE A 298 -0.92 10.06 3.98
C PHE A 298 0.05 11.22 3.70
N ILE A 299 -0.25 12.02 2.68
CA ILE A 299 0.53 13.21 2.36
C ILE A 299 0.39 14.26 3.47
N ALA A 300 -0.82 14.51 3.98
CA ALA A 300 -1.06 15.47 5.06
C ALA A 300 -0.31 15.06 6.35
N GLU A 301 -0.33 13.78 6.70
CA GLU A 301 0.45 13.23 7.82
C GLU A 301 1.94 13.50 7.65
N THR A 302 2.49 13.15 6.49
CA THR A 302 3.91 13.35 6.17
C THR A 302 4.29 14.83 6.18
N LEU A 303 3.50 15.68 5.53
CA LEU A 303 3.74 17.14 5.51
C LEU A 303 3.68 17.74 6.91
N SER A 304 2.78 17.25 7.78
CA SER A 304 2.73 17.73 9.16
C SER A 304 4.03 17.50 9.92
N VAL A 305 4.67 16.33 9.70
CA VAL A 305 5.98 16.01 10.29
C VAL A 305 7.07 16.90 9.69
N MET A 306 7.10 17.06 8.37
CA MET A 306 8.09 17.91 7.69
C MET A 306 8.00 19.36 8.17
N ILE A 307 6.79 19.92 8.25
CA ILE A 307 6.54 21.28 8.73
C ILE A 307 6.97 21.42 10.19
N GLN A 308 6.60 20.48 11.05
CA GLN A 308 6.96 20.47 12.46
C GLN A 308 8.48 20.47 12.67
N VAL A 309 9.18 19.54 12.02
CA VAL A 309 10.64 19.38 12.14
C VAL A 309 11.35 20.64 11.61
N THR A 310 10.92 21.14 10.46
CA THR A 310 11.49 22.36 9.85
C THR A 310 11.28 23.57 10.74
N SER A 311 10.06 23.80 11.24
CA SER A 311 9.76 24.91 12.14
C SER A 311 10.55 24.83 13.44
N TYR A 312 10.65 23.64 14.03
CA TYR A 312 11.40 23.45 15.26
C TYR A 312 12.90 23.68 15.07
N ARG A 313 13.45 23.21 13.94
CA ARG A 313 14.88 23.40 13.60
C ARG A 313 15.26 24.87 13.40
N PHE A 314 14.41 25.64 12.69
CA PHE A 314 14.74 27.03 12.34
C PHE A 314 14.19 28.07 13.32
N ARG A 315 13.04 27.80 13.97
CA ARG A 315 12.34 28.78 14.82
C ARG A 315 12.23 28.36 16.28
N GLN A 316 12.62 27.11 16.63
CA GLN A 316 12.44 26.49 17.95
C GLN A 316 10.98 26.56 18.44
N LYS A 317 10.02 26.61 17.50
CA LYS A 317 8.58 26.70 17.80
C LYS A 317 7.84 25.54 17.15
N ARG A 318 6.90 24.95 17.89
CA ARG A 318 5.99 23.92 17.39
C ARG A 318 4.87 24.60 16.60
N VAL A 319 4.53 24.04 15.42
CA VAL A 319 3.34 24.40 14.63
C VAL A 319 2.13 23.60 15.10
N PHE A 320 2.33 22.30 15.28
CA PHE A 320 1.32 21.37 15.81
C PHE A 320 1.67 21.02 17.27
N LEU A 321 0.67 20.62 18.06
CA LEU A 321 0.89 20.13 19.44
C LEU A 321 1.85 18.93 19.41
N MET A 322 1.62 18.02 18.42
CA MET A 322 2.48 16.89 18.10
C MET A 322 2.33 16.57 16.60
N ALA A 323 3.31 15.96 15.98
CA ALA A 323 3.27 15.42 14.63
C ALA A 323 3.69 13.93 14.68
N PRO A 324 3.09 13.08 13.84
CA PRO A 324 2.11 13.34 12.76
C PRO A 324 0.77 13.95 13.24
N ILE A 325 -0.09 14.41 12.31
CA ILE A 325 -1.25 15.24 12.64
C ILE A 325 -2.34 14.52 13.44
N HIS A 326 -2.45 13.18 13.34
CA HIS A 326 -3.38 12.40 14.19
C HIS A 326 -3.09 12.62 15.68
N HIS A 327 -1.83 12.66 16.12
CA HIS A 327 -1.47 12.96 17.51
C HIS A 327 -1.83 14.39 17.93
N HIS A 328 -1.85 15.34 17.01
CA HIS A 328 -2.34 16.67 17.29
C HIS A 328 -3.81 16.67 17.71
N PHE A 329 -4.64 15.85 17.05
CA PHE A 329 -6.05 15.73 17.40
C PHE A 329 -6.28 14.94 18.71
N GLU A 330 -5.45 13.92 18.99
CA GLU A 330 -5.45 13.24 20.30
C GLU A 330 -5.18 14.23 21.43
N LEU A 331 -4.11 15.03 21.30
CA LEU A 331 -3.76 16.05 22.29
C LEU A 331 -4.79 17.20 22.40
N LYS A 332 -5.67 17.35 21.39
CA LYS A 332 -6.88 18.19 21.48
C LYS A 332 -8.06 17.53 22.18
N GLY A 333 -7.90 16.31 22.67
CA GLY A 333 -8.93 15.57 23.39
C GLY A 333 -9.95 14.85 22.50
N TRP A 334 -9.62 14.59 21.23
CA TRP A 334 -10.48 13.75 20.40
C TRP A 334 -10.23 12.27 20.73
N PRO A 335 -11.29 11.47 20.96
CA PRO A 335 -11.12 10.04 21.16
C PRO A 335 -10.60 9.37 19.88
N GLU A 336 -9.72 8.40 20.05
CA GLU A 336 -9.05 7.67 18.95
C GLU A 336 -10.01 7.16 17.85
N PRO A 337 -11.13 6.47 18.18
CA PRO A 337 -12.07 5.99 17.15
C PRO A 337 -12.65 7.12 16.28
N LYS A 338 -12.81 8.32 16.84
CA LYS A 338 -13.34 9.47 16.11
C LYS A 338 -12.32 10.00 15.10
N ILE A 339 -11.04 9.99 15.44
CA ILE A 339 -9.95 10.38 14.53
C ILE A 339 -9.90 9.37 13.37
N ILE A 340 -9.85 8.08 13.69
CA ILE A 340 -9.75 6.97 12.75
C ILE A 340 -10.88 7.04 11.71
N VAL A 341 -12.15 7.08 12.17
CA VAL A 341 -13.31 7.10 11.27
C VAL A 341 -13.33 8.35 10.37
N ARG A 342 -12.93 9.52 10.89
CA ARG A 342 -12.87 10.75 10.10
C ARG A 342 -11.82 10.68 9.01
N PHE A 343 -10.65 10.11 9.31
CA PHE A 343 -9.58 9.92 8.30
C PHE A 343 -10.01 8.93 7.22
N TRP A 344 -10.73 7.87 7.58
CA TRP A 344 -11.34 6.95 6.63
C TRP A 344 -12.33 7.64 5.67
N ILE A 345 -13.22 8.47 6.24
CA ILE A 345 -14.21 9.23 5.44
C ILE A 345 -13.50 10.21 4.51
N ILE A 346 -12.48 10.93 4.99
CA ILE A 346 -11.70 11.85 4.17
C ILE A 346 -11.01 11.09 3.03
N THR A 347 -10.39 9.94 3.30
CA THR A 347 -9.78 9.10 2.27
C THR A 347 -10.79 8.67 1.22
N LEU A 348 -11.97 8.21 1.63
CA LEU A 348 -13.04 7.83 0.69
C LEU A 348 -13.46 9.00 -0.21
N VAL A 349 -13.65 10.19 0.36
CA VAL A 349 -13.98 11.40 -0.41
C VAL A 349 -12.87 11.73 -1.41
N LEU A 350 -11.60 11.67 -0.99
CA LEU A 350 -10.45 11.92 -1.87
C LEU A 350 -10.37 10.92 -3.03
N ILE A 351 -10.67 9.65 -2.77
CA ILE A 351 -10.72 8.62 -3.82
C ILE A 351 -11.84 8.93 -4.83
N LEU A 352 -13.03 9.29 -4.36
CA LEU A 352 -14.14 9.66 -5.25
C LEU A 352 -13.79 10.89 -6.11
N VAL A 353 -13.18 11.92 -5.50
CA VAL A 353 -12.67 13.08 -6.24
C VAL A 353 -11.63 12.67 -7.26
N ALA A 354 -10.64 11.85 -6.87
CA ALA A 354 -9.59 11.38 -7.75
C ALA A 354 -10.14 10.57 -8.94
N LEU A 355 -11.07 9.65 -8.70
CA LEU A 355 -11.73 8.89 -9.78
C LEU A 355 -12.57 9.80 -10.70
N ALA A 356 -13.23 10.83 -10.16
CA ALA A 356 -13.95 11.80 -10.97
C ALA A 356 -13.03 12.56 -11.93
N THR A 357 -11.77 12.82 -11.56
CA THR A 357 -10.79 13.49 -12.43
C THR A 357 -10.44 12.70 -13.68
N LEU A 358 -10.62 11.37 -13.68
CA LEU A 358 -10.35 10.53 -14.86
C LEU A 358 -11.18 10.91 -16.07
N LYS A 359 -12.40 11.43 -15.87
CA LYS A 359 -13.30 11.85 -16.96
C LYS A 359 -13.24 13.34 -17.26
N LEU A 360 -12.62 14.14 -16.40
CA LEU A 360 -12.53 15.60 -16.56
C LEU A 360 -11.41 16.05 -17.53
N ARG A 361 -11.01 15.18 -18.45
CA ARG A 361 -9.97 15.41 -19.45
C ARG A 361 -10.54 15.83 -20.79
#